data_02a7a8369701bf3121fffa517e4195b9
#
_entry.id   02a7a8369701bf3121fffa517e4195b9
#
_cell.length_a   1.000
_cell.length_b   1.000
_cell.length_c   1.000
_cell.angle_alpha   90.00
_cell.angle_beta   90.00
_cell.angle_gamma   90.00
#
_symmetry.space_group_name_H-M   'P 1'
#
loop_
_entity.id
_entity.type
_entity.pdbx_description
1 polymer ?
#
loop_
_entity_poly.entity_id
_entity_poly.type
_entity_poly.pdbx_seq_one_letter_code
_entity_poly.pdbx_strand_id
1 'polypeptide(L)'
;MVSPLHLFLQLLFVIYSLPDIHAVMIQDKVRTSTYANFILTNPTLFRDAVVLDVGCGTGILSLFAAKAGAKRVFAVDASDIAEKAEKIVKANGLANIITVIHGKIEEISLPEGINQVDIIISEWMGYALLYESMLNSVLHARDRFLRPGGVMAPSQCRMMLGLCDGSEIHKDRIGFWEDVYGMQCDTFVISLQ
;
A
#
# COMPACT_ATOMS: atom_id res chain seq x y z
N MET A 1 -2.32 7.40 -29.38
CA MET A 1 -2.88 8.19 -28.26
C MET A 1 -2.81 7.33 -27.01
N VAL A 2 -2.14 7.82 -25.96
CA VAL A 2 -2.09 7.14 -24.66
C VAL A 2 -3.46 7.26 -24.00
N SER A 3 -4.02 6.17 -23.46
CA SER A 3 -5.35 6.25 -22.82
C SER A 3 -5.28 7.10 -21.54
N PRO A 4 -6.40 7.79 -21.17
CA PRO A 4 -6.45 8.56 -19.91
C PRO A 4 -6.09 7.70 -18.67
N LEU A 5 -6.49 6.44 -18.66
CA LEU A 5 -6.15 5.50 -17.59
C LEU A 5 -4.63 5.24 -17.53
N HIS A 6 -3.97 5.09 -18.66
CA HIS A 6 -2.52 4.88 -18.68
C HIS A 6 -1.76 6.10 -18.15
N LEU A 7 -2.19 7.31 -18.53
CA LEU A 7 -1.60 8.55 -18.03
C LEU A 7 -1.81 8.68 -16.51
N PHE A 8 -3.00 8.33 -16.04
CA PHE A 8 -3.32 8.34 -14.61
C PHE A 8 -2.44 7.36 -13.81
N LEU A 9 -2.27 6.13 -14.31
CA LEU A 9 -1.40 5.15 -13.66
C LEU A 9 0.07 5.60 -13.64
N GLN A 10 0.55 6.22 -14.73
CA GLN A 10 1.90 6.80 -14.74
C GLN A 10 2.07 7.89 -13.67
N LEU A 11 1.07 8.77 -13.52
CA LEU A 11 1.10 9.81 -12.50
C LEU A 11 1.11 9.22 -11.08
N LEU A 12 0.34 8.17 -10.84
CA LEU A 12 0.37 7.45 -9.55
C LEU A 12 1.77 6.89 -9.24
N PHE A 13 2.44 6.25 -10.20
CA PHE A 13 3.81 5.76 -9.98
C PHE A 13 4.79 6.89 -9.64
N VAL A 14 4.66 8.07 -10.27
CA VAL A 14 5.48 9.23 -9.92
C VAL A 14 5.21 9.68 -8.48
N ILE A 15 3.95 9.78 -8.07
CA ILE A 15 3.56 10.17 -6.70
C ILE A 15 4.10 9.16 -5.70
N TYR A 16 3.93 7.87 -5.95
CA TYR A 16 4.42 6.80 -5.06
C TYR A 16 5.95 6.62 -5.09
N SER A 17 6.67 7.29 -5.98
CA SER A 17 8.13 7.38 -5.91
C SER A 17 8.62 8.43 -4.91
N LEU A 18 7.74 9.34 -4.44
CA LEU A 18 8.09 10.42 -3.53
C LEU A 18 8.07 9.95 -2.06
N PRO A 19 9.09 10.31 -1.25
CA PRO A 19 9.13 9.92 0.17
C PRO A 19 7.98 10.46 1.01
N ASP A 20 7.46 11.64 0.66
CA ASP A 20 6.48 12.35 1.47
C ASP A 20 5.16 11.59 1.59
N ILE A 21 4.68 10.98 0.49
CA ILE A 21 3.46 10.16 0.54
C ILE A 21 3.63 8.95 1.45
N HIS A 22 4.82 8.32 1.43
CA HIS A 22 5.12 7.19 2.31
C HIS A 22 5.21 7.62 3.77
N ALA A 23 5.74 8.82 4.05
CA ALA A 23 5.75 9.36 5.41
C ALA A 23 4.33 9.53 5.94
N VAL A 24 3.42 10.11 5.15
CA VAL A 24 2.00 10.26 5.51
C VAL A 24 1.36 8.89 5.79
N MET A 25 1.57 7.92 4.89
CA MET A 25 1.03 6.57 5.04
C MET A 25 1.54 5.85 6.29
N ILE A 26 2.84 5.94 6.59
CA ILE A 26 3.44 5.29 7.76
C ILE A 26 3.02 5.98 9.06
N GLN A 27 2.86 7.32 9.04
CA GLN A 27 2.40 8.10 10.18
C GLN A 27 0.93 7.88 10.52
N ASP A 28 0.12 7.35 9.61
CA ASP A 28 -1.21 6.86 9.92
C ASP A 28 -1.08 5.66 10.88
N LYS A 29 -1.24 5.97 12.16
CA LYS A 29 -1.07 4.98 13.25
C LYS A 29 -2.10 3.87 13.17
N VAL A 30 -3.34 4.18 12.79
CA VAL A 30 -4.40 3.17 12.70
C VAL A 30 -4.04 2.14 11.63
N ARG A 31 -3.71 2.62 10.45
CA ARG A 31 -3.28 1.79 9.32
C ARG A 31 -2.05 0.94 9.66
N THR A 32 -0.96 1.61 10.02
CA THR A 32 0.34 0.93 10.22
C THR A 32 0.31 -0.01 11.42
N SER A 33 -0.31 0.40 12.56
CA SER A 33 -0.37 -0.47 13.73
C SER A 33 -1.30 -1.67 13.54
N THR A 34 -2.34 -1.55 12.73
CA THR A 34 -3.22 -2.69 12.42
C THR A 34 -2.45 -3.80 11.69
N TYR A 35 -1.67 -3.44 10.66
CA TYR A 35 -0.80 -4.40 9.99
C TYR A 35 0.30 -4.95 10.91
N ALA A 36 0.96 -4.06 11.67
CA ALA A 36 1.98 -4.47 12.63
C ALA A 36 1.44 -5.48 13.64
N ASN A 37 0.26 -5.18 14.23
CA ASN A 37 -0.40 -6.09 15.16
C ASN A 37 -0.72 -7.43 14.50
N PHE A 38 -1.38 -7.43 13.33
CA PHE A 38 -1.69 -8.67 12.62
C PHE A 38 -0.44 -9.51 12.41
N ILE A 39 0.63 -8.93 11.89
CA ILE A 39 1.85 -9.66 11.56
C ILE A 39 2.59 -10.14 12.82
N LEU A 40 2.83 -9.24 13.78
CA LEU A 40 3.67 -9.49 14.94
C LEU A 40 2.99 -10.35 16.02
N THR A 41 1.65 -10.33 16.09
CA THR A 41 0.91 -11.14 17.08
C THR A 41 0.50 -12.53 16.55
N ASN A 42 0.79 -12.82 15.29
CA ASN A 42 0.55 -14.14 14.69
C ASN A 42 1.86 -14.85 14.27
N PRO A 43 2.83 -15.04 15.20
CA PRO A 43 4.13 -15.62 14.84
C PRO A 43 4.02 -17.06 14.32
N THR A 44 2.99 -17.81 14.69
CA THR A 44 2.74 -19.15 14.16
C THR A 44 2.39 -19.17 12.68
N LEU A 45 1.79 -18.08 12.18
CA LEU A 45 1.48 -17.91 10.77
C LEU A 45 2.73 -17.53 9.97
N PHE A 46 3.56 -16.63 10.49
CA PHE A 46 4.70 -16.07 9.78
C PHE A 46 6.00 -16.86 9.94
N ARG A 47 6.16 -17.63 11.02
CA ARG A 47 7.38 -18.41 11.26
C ARG A 47 7.62 -19.42 10.13
N ASP A 48 8.83 -19.37 9.59
CA ASP A 48 9.30 -20.21 8.48
C ASP A 48 8.50 -20.03 7.17
N ALA A 49 7.56 -19.08 7.11
CA ALA A 49 6.75 -18.81 5.93
C ALA A 49 7.55 -18.05 4.85
N VAL A 50 7.18 -18.29 3.60
CA VAL A 50 7.56 -17.49 2.45
C VAL A 50 6.47 -16.45 2.22
N VAL A 51 6.82 -15.17 2.28
CA VAL A 51 5.89 -14.05 2.22
C VAL A 51 6.13 -13.23 0.97
N LEU A 52 5.06 -12.80 0.32
CA LEU A 52 5.09 -11.83 -0.78
C LEU A 52 4.39 -10.55 -0.33
N ASP A 53 5.09 -9.43 -0.38
CA ASP A 53 4.59 -8.09 -0.09
C ASP A 53 4.39 -7.35 -1.42
N VAL A 54 3.14 -7.15 -1.81
CA VAL A 54 2.76 -6.56 -3.10
C VAL A 54 2.51 -5.07 -2.93
N GLY A 55 3.30 -4.23 -3.61
CA GLY A 55 3.32 -2.79 -3.39
C GLY A 55 3.97 -2.45 -2.06
N CYS A 56 5.21 -2.93 -1.87
CA CYS A 56 5.87 -2.87 -0.57
C CYS A 56 6.20 -1.45 -0.10
N GLY A 57 6.22 -0.47 -1.01
CA GLY A 57 6.61 0.90 -0.70
C GLY A 57 8.01 0.95 -0.07
N THR A 58 8.13 1.48 1.13
CA THR A 58 9.40 1.51 1.90
C THR A 58 9.78 0.17 2.52
N GLY A 59 8.95 -0.87 2.38
CA GLY A 59 9.19 -2.20 2.91
C GLY A 59 8.78 -2.41 4.37
N ILE A 60 7.97 -1.53 4.95
CA ILE A 60 7.63 -1.61 6.39
C ILE A 60 6.91 -2.91 6.74
N LEU A 61 5.99 -3.40 5.90
CA LEU A 61 5.28 -4.66 6.14
C LEU A 61 6.23 -5.85 5.98
N SER A 62 7.13 -5.81 5.01
CA SER A 62 8.20 -6.79 4.83
C SER A 62 9.11 -6.89 6.06
N LEU A 63 9.48 -5.75 6.67
CA LEU A 63 10.27 -5.73 7.91
C LEU A 63 9.50 -6.36 9.07
N PHE A 64 8.20 -6.11 9.20
CA PHE A 64 7.36 -6.77 10.21
C PHE A 64 7.29 -8.29 9.98
N ALA A 65 7.11 -8.74 8.73
CA ALA A 65 7.08 -10.16 8.39
C ALA A 65 8.40 -10.86 8.73
N ALA A 66 9.54 -10.25 8.39
CA ALA A 66 10.85 -10.79 8.76
C ALA A 66 11.03 -10.85 10.28
N LYS A 67 10.60 -9.81 11.01
CA LYS A 67 10.64 -9.77 12.48
C LYS A 67 9.71 -10.81 13.13
N ALA A 68 8.60 -11.17 12.47
CA ALA A 68 7.70 -12.22 12.92
C ALA A 68 8.23 -13.64 12.65
N GLY A 69 9.39 -13.78 12.00
CA GLY A 69 10.07 -15.04 11.76
C GLY A 69 9.87 -15.63 10.37
N ALA A 70 9.48 -14.82 9.39
CA ALA A 70 9.40 -15.28 7.99
C ALA A 70 10.75 -15.84 7.52
N LYS A 71 10.71 -16.95 6.79
CA LYS A 71 11.89 -17.58 6.20
C LYS A 71 12.45 -16.75 5.04
N ARG A 72 11.55 -16.23 4.22
CA ARG A 72 11.83 -15.36 3.07
C ARG A 72 10.70 -14.35 2.90
N VAL A 73 11.05 -13.15 2.50
CA VAL A 73 10.09 -12.11 2.11
C VAL A 73 10.50 -11.55 0.76
N PHE A 74 9.60 -11.58 -0.20
CA PHE A 74 9.75 -10.93 -1.49
C PHE A 74 8.94 -9.64 -1.46
N ALA A 75 9.64 -8.50 -1.44
CA ALA A 75 9.05 -7.17 -1.38
C ALA A 75 9.04 -6.57 -2.79
N VAL A 76 7.87 -6.48 -3.40
CA VAL A 76 7.72 -6.05 -4.80
C VAL A 76 7.10 -4.67 -4.87
N ASP A 77 7.72 -3.77 -5.60
CA ASP A 77 7.15 -2.45 -5.92
C ASP A 77 7.52 -2.03 -7.34
N ALA A 78 6.56 -1.44 -8.04
CA ALA A 78 6.74 -1.00 -9.41
C ALA A 78 7.34 0.42 -9.53
N SER A 79 7.40 1.16 -8.42
CA SER A 79 7.93 2.52 -8.37
C SER A 79 9.37 2.56 -7.87
N ASP A 80 10.05 3.67 -8.08
CA ASP A 80 11.46 3.87 -7.67
C ASP A 80 11.66 3.85 -6.15
N ILE A 81 10.58 3.83 -5.37
CA ILE A 81 10.66 3.64 -3.91
C ILE A 81 11.33 2.31 -3.54
N ALA A 82 11.27 1.30 -4.43
CA ALA A 82 11.94 0.02 -4.25
C ALA A 82 13.44 0.17 -3.94
N GLU A 83 14.13 1.14 -4.57
CA GLU A 83 15.54 1.42 -4.27
C GLU A 83 15.75 1.88 -2.82
N LYS A 84 14.80 2.64 -2.28
CA LYS A 84 14.84 3.08 -0.88
C LYS A 84 14.51 1.93 0.06
N ALA A 85 13.52 1.10 -0.29
CA ALA A 85 13.21 -0.12 0.44
C ALA A 85 14.44 -1.03 0.56
N GLU A 86 15.19 -1.22 -0.51
CA GLU A 86 16.42 -2.02 -0.49
C GLU A 86 17.46 -1.45 0.50
N LYS A 87 17.66 -0.13 0.51
CA LYS A 87 18.56 0.54 1.46
C LYS A 87 18.09 0.37 2.90
N ILE A 88 16.77 0.48 3.15
CA ILE A 88 16.17 0.28 4.47
C ILE A 88 16.36 -1.17 4.93
N VAL A 89 16.11 -2.15 4.07
CA VAL A 89 16.32 -3.57 4.36
C VAL A 89 17.78 -3.84 4.74
N LYS A 90 18.73 -3.32 3.97
CA LYS A 90 20.18 -3.43 4.27
C LYS A 90 20.55 -2.78 5.60
N ALA A 91 20.05 -1.58 5.86
CA ALA A 91 20.32 -0.84 7.12
C ALA A 91 19.78 -1.58 8.36
N ASN A 92 18.74 -2.39 8.21
CA ASN A 92 18.20 -3.22 9.29
C ASN A 92 18.85 -4.62 9.37
N GLY A 93 19.83 -4.95 8.53
CA GLY A 93 20.50 -6.25 8.54
C GLY A 93 19.63 -7.41 8.07
N LEU A 94 18.59 -7.15 7.30
CA LEU A 94 17.58 -8.14 6.89
C LEU A 94 17.69 -8.58 5.42
N ALA A 95 18.75 -8.21 4.73
CA ALA A 95 18.96 -8.55 3.31
C ALA A 95 19.10 -10.07 3.04
N ASN A 96 19.35 -10.86 4.06
CA ASN A 96 19.36 -12.32 3.98
C ASN A 96 17.94 -12.94 4.05
N ILE A 97 16.93 -12.19 4.47
CA ILE A 97 15.54 -12.62 4.60
C ILE A 97 14.66 -11.94 3.55
N ILE A 98 14.85 -10.62 3.36
CA ILE A 98 14.02 -9.79 2.48
C ILE A 98 14.78 -9.55 1.17
N THR A 99 14.16 -9.91 0.06
CA THR A 99 14.60 -9.56 -1.30
C THR A 99 13.64 -8.54 -1.88
N VAL A 100 14.15 -7.33 -2.16
CA VAL A 100 13.36 -6.30 -2.83
C VAL A 100 13.45 -6.51 -4.34
N ILE A 101 12.30 -6.45 -5.01
CA ILE A 101 12.17 -6.62 -6.46
C ILE A 101 11.51 -5.36 -7.03
N HIS A 102 12.26 -4.58 -7.78
CA HIS A 102 11.72 -3.44 -8.49
C HIS A 102 11.08 -3.90 -9.80
N GLY A 103 9.77 -3.80 -9.90
CA GLY A 103 9.01 -4.19 -11.08
C GLY A 103 7.54 -4.41 -10.80
N LYS A 104 6.77 -4.52 -11.89
CA LYS A 104 5.35 -4.84 -11.78
C LYS A 104 5.17 -6.31 -11.44
N ILE A 105 4.27 -6.59 -10.51
CA ILE A 105 4.00 -7.96 -10.05
C ILE A 105 3.59 -8.90 -11.19
N GLU A 106 2.99 -8.36 -12.24
CA GLU A 106 2.57 -9.09 -13.43
C GLU A 106 3.75 -9.56 -14.29
N GLU A 107 4.88 -8.85 -14.22
CA GLU A 107 6.02 -9.03 -15.12
C GLU A 107 7.20 -9.74 -14.45
N ILE A 108 7.23 -9.80 -13.11
CA ILE A 108 8.35 -10.37 -12.35
C ILE A 108 8.26 -11.89 -12.23
N SER A 109 9.37 -12.50 -11.87
CA SER A 109 9.46 -13.86 -11.36
C SER A 109 10.14 -13.84 -10.01
N LEU A 110 9.74 -14.74 -9.12
CA LEU A 110 10.37 -14.84 -7.80
C LEU A 110 11.74 -15.53 -7.95
N PRO A 111 12.77 -15.06 -7.23
CA PRO A 111 14.11 -15.63 -7.26
C PRO A 111 14.16 -17.08 -6.72
N GLU A 112 15.32 -17.71 -6.86
CA GLU A 112 15.66 -19.00 -6.24
C GLU A 112 14.77 -20.16 -6.68
N GLY A 113 14.06 -20.02 -7.82
CA GLY A 113 13.12 -21.07 -8.31
C GLY A 113 11.84 -21.21 -7.47
N ILE A 114 11.57 -20.24 -6.60
CA ILE A 114 10.34 -20.20 -5.81
C ILE A 114 9.19 -19.80 -6.73
N ASN A 115 8.17 -20.65 -6.80
CA ASN A 115 6.99 -20.42 -7.62
C ASN A 115 5.74 -20.14 -6.79
N GLN A 116 5.78 -20.43 -5.50
CA GLN A 116 4.65 -20.24 -4.59
C GLN A 116 5.09 -19.67 -3.25
N VAL A 117 4.19 -18.88 -2.64
CA VAL A 117 4.35 -18.30 -1.32
C VAL A 117 3.23 -18.72 -0.38
N ASP A 118 3.50 -18.70 0.91
CA ASP A 118 2.54 -19.06 1.95
C ASP A 118 1.55 -17.94 2.24
N ILE A 119 2.05 -16.70 2.18
CA ILE A 119 1.30 -15.50 2.58
C ILE A 119 1.53 -14.41 1.53
N ILE A 120 0.45 -13.74 1.15
CA ILE A 120 0.51 -12.46 0.43
C ILE A 120 0.00 -11.37 1.36
N ILE A 121 0.83 -10.35 1.60
CA ILE A 121 0.46 -9.12 2.28
C ILE A 121 0.45 -7.98 1.27
N SER A 122 -0.51 -7.07 1.40
CA SER A 122 -0.55 -5.86 0.57
C SER A 122 -1.43 -4.80 1.21
N GLU A 123 -0.99 -3.57 1.20
CA GLU A 123 -1.84 -2.45 1.53
C GLU A 123 -2.18 -1.72 0.24
N TRP A 124 -3.28 -2.15 -0.38
CA TRP A 124 -3.71 -1.78 -1.72
C TRP A 124 -4.92 -0.84 -1.75
N MET A 125 -5.53 -0.56 -0.59
CA MET A 125 -6.80 0.15 -0.50
C MET A 125 -6.60 1.64 -0.71
N GLY A 126 -7.14 2.16 -1.80
CA GLY A 126 -7.16 3.59 -2.10
C GLY A 126 -8.48 4.27 -1.74
N TYR A 127 -8.64 5.50 -2.19
CA TYR A 127 -9.89 6.25 -2.06
C TYR A 127 -11.07 5.48 -2.67
N ALA A 128 -12.22 5.52 -1.97
CA ALA A 128 -13.39 4.72 -2.33
C ALA A 128 -13.01 3.25 -2.59
N LEU A 129 -12.04 2.74 -1.86
CA LEU A 129 -11.47 1.40 -1.89
C LEU A 129 -10.75 1.05 -3.20
N LEU A 130 -11.34 1.33 -4.35
CA LEU A 130 -10.91 0.80 -5.66
C LEU A 130 -10.26 1.85 -6.60
N TYR A 131 -10.15 3.10 -6.18
CA TYR A 131 -9.75 4.19 -7.06
C TYR A 131 -8.38 3.98 -7.74
N GLU A 132 -7.41 3.41 -7.02
CA GLU A 132 -6.05 3.22 -7.51
C GLU A 132 -5.85 1.97 -8.37
N SER A 133 -6.89 1.15 -8.54
CA SER A 133 -6.88 -0.09 -9.36
C SER A 133 -5.84 -1.14 -8.94
N MET A 134 -5.16 -0.99 -7.81
CA MET A 134 -4.10 -1.88 -7.36
C MET A 134 -4.61 -3.29 -7.00
N LEU A 135 -5.91 -3.43 -6.72
CA LEU A 135 -6.54 -4.73 -6.44
C LEU A 135 -6.28 -5.74 -7.56
N ASN A 136 -6.27 -5.32 -8.83
CA ASN A 136 -6.01 -6.23 -9.95
C ASN A 136 -4.62 -6.87 -9.86
N SER A 137 -3.61 -6.10 -9.48
CA SER A 137 -2.25 -6.58 -9.27
C SER A 137 -2.17 -7.57 -8.11
N VAL A 138 -2.90 -7.30 -7.02
CA VAL A 138 -2.99 -8.21 -5.86
C VAL A 138 -3.69 -9.53 -6.22
N LEU A 139 -4.76 -9.47 -7.01
CA LEU A 139 -5.45 -10.67 -7.50
C LEU A 139 -4.57 -11.47 -8.46
N HIS A 140 -3.82 -10.80 -9.33
CA HIS A 140 -2.83 -11.45 -10.18
C HIS A 140 -1.76 -12.17 -9.35
N ALA A 141 -1.22 -11.51 -8.32
CA ALA A 141 -0.26 -12.11 -7.41
C ALA A 141 -0.83 -13.35 -6.70
N ARG A 142 -2.07 -13.28 -6.23
CA ARG A 142 -2.78 -14.42 -5.63
C ARG A 142 -2.85 -15.60 -6.58
N ASP A 143 -3.32 -15.38 -7.78
CA ASP A 143 -3.59 -16.46 -8.74
C ASP A 143 -2.29 -17.09 -9.25
N ARG A 144 -1.20 -16.32 -9.29
CA ARG A 144 0.08 -16.79 -9.80
C ARG A 144 0.98 -17.37 -8.71
N PHE A 145 1.01 -16.80 -7.53
CA PHE A 145 2.02 -17.08 -6.53
C PHE A 145 1.50 -17.69 -5.23
N LEU A 146 0.22 -17.50 -4.88
CA LEU A 146 -0.27 -18.04 -3.61
C LEU A 146 -0.50 -19.55 -3.71
N ARG A 147 0.10 -20.31 -2.80
CA ARG A 147 -0.16 -21.75 -2.75
C ARG A 147 -1.61 -22.06 -2.35
N PRO A 148 -2.14 -23.25 -2.68
CA PRO A 148 -3.42 -23.71 -2.16
C PRO A 148 -3.44 -23.67 -0.62
N GLY A 149 -4.48 -23.07 -0.04
CA GLY A 149 -4.59 -22.87 1.41
C GLY A 149 -3.67 -21.78 1.99
N GLY A 150 -2.98 -21.01 1.15
CA GLY A 150 -2.21 -19.84 1.56
C GLY A 150 -3.09 -18.69 2.07
N VAL A 151 -2.48 -17.71 2.69
CA VAL A 151 -3.18 -16.61 3.37
C VAL A 151 -3.02 -15.30 2.61
N MET A 152 -4.12 -14.57 2.45
CA MET A 152 -4.15 -13.18 1.99
C MET A 152 -4.34 -12.23 3.18
N ALA A 153 -3.56 -11.17 3.23
CA ALA A 153 -3.74 -10.10 4.22
C ALA A 153 -3.68 -8.71 3.54
N PRO A 154 -4.83 -8.04 3.33
CA PRO A 154 -6.17 -8.45 3.80
C PRO A 154 -6.79 -9.57 2.96
N SER A 155 -7.63 -10.39 3.58
CA SER A 155 -8.42 -11.41 2.88
C SER A 155 -9.76 -10.87 2.38
N GLN A 156 -10.22 -9.77 2.95
CA GLN A 156 -11.49 -9.11 2.63
C GLN A 156 -11.41 -7.63 2.98
N CYS A 157 -11.96 -6.79 2.10
CA CYS A 157 -12.23 -5.37 2.39
C CYS A 157 -13.71 -5.07 2.16
N ARG A 158 -14.23 -4.08 2.89
CA ARG A 158 -15.64 -3.66 2.78
C ARG A 158 -15.69 -2.16 2.57
N MET A 159 -16.47 -1.74 1.59
CA MET A 159 -16.86 -0.34 1.44
C MET A 159 -18.11 -0.09 2.29
N MET A 160 -18.00 0.87 3.20
CA MET A 160 -19.13 1.26 4.05
C MET A 160 -19.70 2.58 3.55
N LEU A 161 -21.01 2.63 3.39
CA LEU A 161 -21.74 3.85 3.08
C LEU A 161 -22.64 4.18 4.26
N GLY A 162 -22.58 5.41 4.75
CA GLY A 162 -23.39 5.88 5.87
C GLY A 162 -23.73 7.36 5.75
N LEU A 163 -24.73 7.78 6.49
CA LEU A 163 -25.04 9.19 6.68
C LEU A 163 -24.28 9.69 7.90
N CYS A 164 -23.73 10.89 7.81
CA CYS A 164 -23.09 11.58 8.92
C CYS A 164 -23.54 13.04 8.97
N ASP A 165 -23.47 13.65 10.14
CA ASP A 165 -23.55 15.11 10.24
C ASP A 165 -22.22 15.71 9.74
N GLY A 166 -22.29 16.36 8.59
CA GLY A 166 -21.15 17.01 7.94
C GLY A 166 -20.99 18.49 8.30
N SER A 167 -21.74 19.02 9.27
CA SER A 167 -21.79 20.45 9.57
C SER A 167 -20.42 21.05 9.87
N GLU A 168 -19.58 20.37 10.65
CA GLU A 168 -18.22 20.84 10.95
C GLU A 168 -17.33 20.81 9.70
N ILE A 169 -17.38 19.73 8.93
CA ILE A 169 -16.62 19.61 7.67
C ILE A 169 -17.06 20.70 6.69
N HIS A 170 -18.36 20.95 6.58
CA HIS A 170 -18.88 22.00 5.73
C HIS A 170 -18.37 23.37 6.17
N LYS A 171 -18.43 23.67 7.46
CA LYS A 171 -17.93 24.93 8.02
C LYS A 171 -16.44 25.14 7.72
N ASP A 172 -15.63 24.09 7.92
CA ASP A 172 -14.18 24.18 7.76
C ASP A 172 -13.74 24.23 6.29
N ARG A 173 -14.45 23.52 5.40
CA ARG A 173 -14.04 23.39 3.99
C ARG A 173 -14.74 24.37 3.06
N ILE A 174 -15.98 24.72 3.36
CA ILE A 174 -16.83 25.56 2.52
C ILE A 174 -17.04 26.91 3.19
N GLY A 175 -17.49 26.95 4.44
CA GLY A 175 -17.74 28.17 5.19
C GLY A 175 -16.49 29.03 5.41
N PHE A 176 -15.31 28.43 5.42
CA PHE A 176 -14.03 29.16 5.42
C PHE A 176 -13.96 30.22 4.30
N TRP A 177 -14.52 29.92 3.14
CA TRP A 177 -14.44 30.81 1.97
C TRP A 177 -15.43 31.95 2.00
N GLU A 178 -16.40 31.94 2.93
CA GLU A 178 -17.36 33.04 3.10
C GLU A 178 -16.70 34.30 3.67
N ASP A 179 -15.67 34.10 4.52
CA ASP A 179 -14.90 35.21 5.10
C ASP A 179 -13.41 34.86 5.21
N VAL A 180 -12.64 35.23 4.21
CA VAL A 180 -11.19 35.06 4.20
C VAL A 180 -10.53 36.43 4.46
N TYR A 181 -10.15 36.68 5.71
CA TYR A 181 -9.59 37.94 6.15
C TYR A 181 -10.48 39.16 5.85
N GLY A 182 -11.79 39.04 6.02
CA GLY A 182 -12.77 40.10 5.73
C GLY A 182 -13.15 40.24 4.25
N MET A 183 -12.74 39.27 3.42
CA MET A 183 -13.07 39.22 1.99
C MET A 183 -13.91 38.01 1.65
N GLN A 184 -14.94 38.19 0.85
CA GLN A 184 -15.81 37.14 0.35
C GLN A 184 -15.14 36.38 -0.81
N CYS A 185 -14.84 35.11 -0.62
CA CYS A 185 -14.14 34.22 -1.58
C CYS A 185 -14.97 33.00 -1.96
N ASP A 186 -16.27 33.01 -1.70
CA ASP A 186 -17.22 31.90 -1.92
C ASP A 186 -17.33 31.46 -3.38
N THR A 187 -17.06 32.37 -4.32
CA THR A 187 -17.01 32.03 -5.76
C THR A 187 -16.00 30.94 -6.09
N PHE A 188 -14.99 30.72 -5.22
CA PHE A 188 -14.01 29.66 -5.37
C PHE A 188 -14.63 28.26 -5.13
N VAL A 189 -15.64 28.19 -4.29
CA VAL A 189 -16.33 26.92 -3.93
C VAL A 189 -17.29 26.46 -5.02
N ILE A 190 -17.92 27.41 -5.72
CA ILE A 190 -18.89 27.13 -6.81
C ILE A 190 -18.23 26.43 -8.00
N SER A 191 -16.92 26.60 -8.17
CA SER A 191 -16.15 25.92 -9.22
C SER A 191 -15.76 24.47 -8.90
N LEU A 192 -16.06 23.98 -7.68
CA LEU A 192 -15.76 22.63 -7.23
C LEU A 192 -16.99 21.71 -7.16
N GLN A 193 -18.17 22.21 -7.52
CA GLN A 193 -19.39 21.44 -7.70
C GLN A 193 -19.55 21.03 -9.18
#